data_b0bb171069a7fcaedcaa4266f40ccef0
#
_entry.id   b0bb171069a7fcaedcaa4266f40ccef0
#
_cell.length_a   1.000
_cell.length_b   1.000
_cell.length_c   1.000
_cell.angle_alpha   90.00
_cell.angle_beta   90.00
_cell.angle_gamma   90.00
#
_symmetry.space_group_name_H-M   'P 1'
#
loop_
_entity.id
_entity.type
_entity.pdbx_description
1 polymer ?
#
loop_
_entity_poly.entity_id
_entity_poly.type
_entity_poly.pdbx_seq_one_letter_code
_entity_poly.pdbx_strand_id
1 'polypeptide(L)'
;MNYTASDITEFFQKYESKVTHNLVAHTKFRPYNHSKAQIDAMANESKKALRYALNCFGKSLYPNHSNYITRKPEIYRPLTLATIENINETTDEEQTIHFNISLGNLPKHLTTTHIEILFRHAWHVKAQQSNDIYITHVNDYPAETKKWFSYILKDTNKSKSLAWETSGTWDVLNCWIPHNAINTD
;
A
#
# COMPACT_ATOMS: atom_id res chain seq x y z
N MET A 1 -5.28 3.48 21.13
CA MET A 1 -4.66 4.75 20.68
C MET A 1 -5.48 5.25 19.52
N ASN A 2 -6.02 6.46 19.63
CA ASN A 2 -6.88 7.05 18.62
C ASN A 2 -6.02 8.03 17.80
N TYR A 3 -5.77 7.73 16.53
CA TYR A 3 -5.02 8.62 15.63
C TYR A 3 -5.96 9.57 14.91
N THR A 4 -5.60 10.84 14.84
CA THR A 4 -6.29 11.83 14.02
C THR A 4 -5.82 11.74 12.56
N ALA A 5 -6.54 12.39 11.65
CA ALA A 5 -6.09 12.53 10.26
C ALA A 5 -4.71 13.20 10.17
N SER A 6 -4.43 14.18 11.04
CA SER A 6 -3.14 14.86 11.11
C SER A 6 -2.02 13.90 11.50
N ASP A 7 -2.24 13.07 12.54
CA ASP A 7 -1.24 12.10 13.01
C ASP A 7 -0.84 11.13 11.89
N ILE A 8 -1.82 10.68 11.09
CA ILE A 8 -1.56 9.77 9.96
C ILE A 8 -0.82 10.49 8.85
N THR A 9 -1.20 11.73 8.54
CA THR A 9 -0.53 12.53 7.52
C THR A 9 0.92 12.79 7.89
N GLU A 10 1.17 13.23 9.12
CA GLU A 10 2.53 13.44 9.64
C GLU A 10 3.35 12.14 9.62
N PHE A 11 2.73 11.03 10.00
CA PHE A 11 3.37 9.72 9.94
C PHE A 11 3.82 9.36 8.52
N PHE A 12 2.97 9.54 7.51
CA PHE A 12 3.34 9.28 6.11
C PHE A 12 4.41 10.23 5.61
N GLN A 13 4.27 11.54 5.89
CA GLN A 13 5.22 12.57 5.48
C GLN A 13 6.63 12.35 6.05
N LYS A 14 6.72 11.85 7.27
CA LYS A 14 8.01 11.51 7.90
C LYS A 14 8.86 10.54 7.06
N TYR A 15 8.21 9.69 6.26
CA TYR A 15 8.90 8.68 5.45
C TYR A 15 8.91 9.00 3.95
N GLU A 16 8.42 10.18 3.54
CA GLU A 16 8.37 10.59 2.14
C GLU A 16 9.73 10.49 1.45
N SER A 17 10.79 10.96 2.10
CA SER A 17 12.17 10.92 1.57
C SER A 17 12.76 9.52 1.43
N LYS A 18 12.13 8.51 2.02
CA LYS A 18 12.56 7.09 1.95
C LYS A 18 11.79 6.29 0.91
N VAL A 19 10.71 6.87 0.36
CA VAL A 19 9.91 6.26 -0.68
C VAL A 19 10.60 6.42 -2.03
N THR A 20 10.62 5.35 -2.81
CA THR A 20 11.18 5.34 -4.16
C THR A 20 10.14 5.05 -5.24
N HIS A 21 9.06 4.35 -4.89
CA HIS A 21 8.00 4.00 -5.83
C HIS A 21 6.64 4.19 -5.19
N ASN A 22 5.68 4.65 -5.99
CA ASN A 22 4.27 4.69 -5.67
C ASN A 22 3.53 3.72 -6.60
N LEU A 23 2.54 3.03 -6.06
CA LEU A 23 1.76 2.10 -6.85
C LEU A 23 0.28 2.11 -6.45
N VAL A 24 -0.58 1.87 -7.42
CA VAL A 24 -1.99 1.56 -7.25
C VAL A 24 -2.21 0.09 -7.62
N ALA A 25 -2.92 -0.66 -6.78
CA ALA A 25 -3.22 -2.06 -7.01
C ALA A 25 -4.72 -2.31 -6.82
N HIS A 26 -5.42 -2.53 -7.92
CA HIS A 26 -6.84 -2.86 -7.91
C HIS A 26 -7.06 -4.30 -7.44
N THR A 27 -8.10 -4.49 -6.62
CA THR A 27 -8.56 -5.84 -6.25
C THR A 27 -9.57 -6.37 -7.26
N LYS A 28 -9.97 -7.62 -7.09
CA LYS A 28 -11.09 -8.22 -7.84
C LYS A 28 -12.45 -7.86 -7.26
N PHE A 29 -12.53 -7.15 -6.14
CA PHE A 29 -13.75 -6.85 -5.43
C PHE A 29 -14.38 -5.53 -5.87
N ARG A 30 -15.67 -5.56 -6.13
CA ARG A 30 -16.49 -4.39 -6.50
C ARG A 30 -17.54 -4.14 -5.43
N PRO A 31 -17.58 -2.96 -4.82
CA PRO A 31 -18.54 -2.64 -3.76
C PRO A 31 -19.97 -2.35 -4.26
N TYR A 32 -20.19 -2.25 -5.58
CA TYR A 32 -21.47 -1.95 -6.19
C TYR A 32 -22.57 -2.93 -5.77
N ASN A 33 -23.72 -2.40 -5.36
CA ASN A 33 -24.88 -3.15 -4.89
C ASN A 33 -24.62 -4.10 -3.71
N HIS A 34 -23.59 -3.84 -2.91
CA HIS A 34 -23.31 -4.61 -1.69
C HIS A 34 -23.61 -3.78 -0.44
N SER A 35 -24.11 -4.44 0.59
CA SER A 35 -24.28 -3.84 1.91
C SER A 35 -22.94 -3.50 2.55
N LYS A 36 -22.95 -2.57 3.52
CA LYS A 36 -21.74 -2.20 4.26
C LYS A 36 -21.02 -3.41 4.86
N ALA A 37 -21.75 -4.37 5.42
CA ALA A 37 -21.17 -5.59 6.00
C ALA A 37 -20.44 -6.46 4.94
N GLN A 38 -20.99 -6.54 3.73
CA GLN A 38 -20.33 -7.25 2.62
C GLN A 38 -19.09 -6.50 2.14
N ILE A 39 -19.16 -5.18 2.03
CA ILE A 39 -18.00 -4.34 1.65
C ILE A 39 -16.90 -4.47 2.70
N ASP A 40 -17.22 -4.46 3.99
CA ASP A 40 -16.24 -4.65 5.07
C ASP A 40 -15.57 -6.04 5.00
N ALA A 41 -16.34 -7.08 4.65
CA ALA A 41 -15.77 -8.41 4.42
C ALA A 41 -14.81 -8.42 3.23
N MET A 42 -15.18 -7.78 2.09
CA MET A 42 -14.31 -7.63 0.92
C MET A 42 -13.03 -6.85 1.26
N ALA A 43 -13.14 -5.75 2.03
CA ALA A 43 -12.00 -4.95 2.47
C ALA A 43 -11.05 -5.79 3.34
N ASN A 44 -11.57 -6.59 4.27
CA ASN A 44 -10.78 -7.47 5.11
C ASN A 44 -10.04 -8.56 4.30
N GLU A 45 -10.72 -9.17 3.33
CA GLU A 45 -10.07 -10.13 2.43
C GLU A 45 -9.01 -9.47 1.55
N SER A 46 -9.27 -8.24 1.06
CA SER A 46 -8.29 -7.45 0.31
C SER A 46 -7.03 -7.17 1.14
N LYS A 47 -7.18 -6.79 2.41
CA LYS A 47 -6.03 -6.56 3.33
C LYS A 47 -5.21 -7.83 3.58
N LYS A 48 -5.86 -9.00 3.69
CA LYS A 48 -5.16 -10.29 3.79
C LYS A 48 -4.41 -10.62 2.51
N ALA A 49 -5.04 -10.40 1.35
CA ALA A 49 -4.42 -10.59 0.05
C ALA A 49 -3.18 -9.70 -0.14
N LEU A 50 -3.26 -8.41 0.26
CA LEU A 50 -2.12 -7.50 0.23
C LEU A 50 -0.97 -8.00 1.11
N ARG A 51 -1.26 -8.43 2.33
CA ARG A 51 -0.23 -9.00 3.23
C ARG A 51 0.48 -10.18 2.60
N TYR A 52 -0.28 -11.09 1.98
CA TYR A 52 0.29 -12.25 1.31
C TYR A 52 1.14 -11.84 0.10
N ALA A 53 0.63 -10.91 -0.72
CA ALA A 53 1.35 -10.37 -1.87
C ALA A 53 2.67 -9.69 -1.46
N LEU A 54 2.65 -8.83 -0.44
CA LEU A 54 3.85 -8.15 0.06
C LEU A 54 4.90 -9.15 0.58
N ASN A 55 4.48 -10.22 1.22
CA ASN A 55 5.39 -11.28 1.66
C ASN A 55 6.00 -12.03 0.45
N CYS A 56 5.21 -12.35 -0.58
CA CYS A 56 5.69 -12.98 -1.80
C CYS A 56 6.64 -12.03 -2.57
N PHE A 57 6.25 -10.77 -2.71
CA PHE A 57 7.06 -9.74 -3.35
C PHE A 57 8.41 -9.56 -2.65
N GLY A 58 8.41 -9.38 -1.31
CA GLY A 58 9.64 -9.23 -0.56
C GLY A 58 10.58 -10.43 -0.71
N LYS A 59 10.06 -11.66 -0.77
CA LYS A 59 10.87 -12.87 -1.06
C LYS A 59 11.45 -12.85 -2.47
N SER A 60 10.72 -12.37 -3.45
CA SER A 60 11.16 -12.34 -4.85
C SER A 60 12.21 -11.26 -5.12
N LEU A 61 12.27 -10.20 -4.31
CA LEU A 61 13.32 -9.17 -4.40
C LEU A 61 14.73 -9.74 -4.13
N TYR A 62 14.82 -10.83 -3.36
CA TYR A 62 16.09 -11.44 -2.94
C TYR A 62 16.02 -12.96 -3.10
N PRO A 63 16.01 -13.50 -4.33
CA PRO A 63 15.73 -14.93 -4.58
C PRO A 63 16.71 -15.86 -3.86
N ASN A 64 17.97 -15.48 -3.73
CA ASN A 64 18.98 -16.26 -3.00
C ASN A 64 18.91 -16.12 -1.47
N HIS A 65 18.08 -15.20 -0.98
CA HIS A 65 17.95 -14.85 0.43
C HIS A 65 16.48 -14.68 0.85
N SER A 66 15.59 -15.45 0.23
CA SER A 66 14.13 -15.33 0.43
C SER A 66 13.67 -15.39 1.88
N ASN A 67 14.39 -16.08 2.75
CA ASN A 67 14.11 -16.15 4.19
C ASN A 67 14.59 -14.92 4.96
N TYR A 68 15.40 -14.06 4.37
CA TYR A 68 15.98 -12.90 5.06
C TYR A 68 14.94 -11.80 5.32
N ILE A 69 13.88 -11.71 4.53
CA ILE A 69 12.76 -10.79 4.83
C ILE A 69 12.13 -11.07 6.21
N THR A 70 12.27 -12.29 6.72
CA THR A 70 11.78 -12.70 8.06
C THR A 70 12.91 -12.67 9.09
N ARG A 71 14.12 -13.09 8.73
CA ARG A 71 15.26 -13.21 9.67
C ARG A 71 16.01 -11.89 9.89
N LYS A 72 16.03 -11.04 8.85
CA LYS A 72 16.72 -9.74 8.84
C LYS A 72 15.80 -8.69 8.18
N PRO A 73 14.59 -8.47 8.72
CA PRO A 73 13.59 -7.62 8.08
C PRO A 73 14.08 -6.18 7.90
N GLU A 74 14.90 -5.68 8.80
CA GLU A 74 15.46 -4.32 8.75
C GLU A 74 16.27 -4.02 7.48
N ILE A 75 16.84 -5.06 6.88
CA ILE A 75 17.67 -4.94 5.67
C ILE A 75 16.88 -5.32 4.42
N TYR A 76 16.08 -6.39 4.50
CA TYR A 76 15.53 -7.05 3.32
C TYR A 76 14.04 -6.83 3.12
N ARG A 77 13.30 -6.37 4.14
CA ARG A 77 11.88 -6.09 3.97
C ARG A 77 11.69 -4.69 3.42
N PRO A 78 10.91 -4.50 2.34
CA PRO A 78 10.59 -3.18 1.82
C PRO A 78 9.90 -2.29 2.87
N LEU A 79 10.25 -1.01 2.93
CA LEU A 79 9.39 -0.01 3.51
C LEU A 79 8.09 -0.03 2.75
N THR A 80 6.97 -0.03 3.46
CA THR A 80 5.64 -0.08 2.85
C THR A 80 4.70 0.82 3.65
N LEU A 81 4.06 1.76 2.97
CA LEU A 81 2.95 2.56 3.48
C LEU A 81 1.74 2.25 2.61
N ALA A 82 0.62 1.86 3.21
CA ALA A 82 -0.55 1.40 2.46
C ALA A 82 -1.83 2.05 2.96
N THR A 83 -2.65 2.49 2.02
CA THR A 83 -4.05 2.89 2.24
C THR A 83 -4.96 2.04 1.36
N ILE A 84 -6.23 1.90 1.76
CA ILE A 84 -7.27 1.22 1.01
C ILE A 84 -8.37 2.21 0.69
N GLU A 85 -8.89 2.18 -0.53
CA GLU A 85 -9.96 3.06 -1.00
C GLU A 85 -11.15 2.27 -1.57
N ASN A 86 -12.26 2.98 -1.76
CA ASN A 86 -13.52 2.44 -2.29
C ASN A 86 -14.13 1.36 -1.40
N ILE A 87 -14.09 1.56 -0.09
CA ILE A 87 -14.66 0.67 0.92
C ILE A 87 -16.02 1.17 1.46
N ASN A 88 -16.69 2.01 0.69
CA ASN A 88 -18.02 2.50 0.98
C ASN A 88 -19.01 2.04 -0.09
N GLU A 89 -20.29 2.14 0.21
CA GLU A 89 -21.36 1.90 -0.75
C GLU A 89 -21.21 2.84 -1.96
N THR A 90 -21.42 2.31 -3.14
CA THR A 90 -21.32 3.05 -4.41
C THR A 90 -22.41 2.66 -5.38
N THR A 91 -22.79 3.60 -6.24
CA THR A 91 -23.65 3.38 -7.39
C THR A 91 -22.85 3.10 -8.67
N ASP A 92 -21.54 3.18 -8.63
CA ASP A 92 -20.64 2.92 -9.75
C ASP A 92 -20.25 1.43 -9.78
N GLU A 93 -20.75 0.72 -10.81
CA GLU A 93 -20.50 -0.72 -10.98
C GLU A 93 -19.08 -1.06 -11.42
N GLU A 94 -18.33 -0.11 -11.97
CA GLU A 94 -16.94 -0.31 -12.38
C GLU A 94 -15.94 -0.06 -11.25
N GLN A 95 -16.39 0.59 -10.19
CA GLN A 95 -15.53 0.91 -9.07
C GLN A 95 -15.04 -0.36 -8.37
N THR A 96 -13.73 -0.47 -8.18
CA THR A 96 -13.11 -1.56 -7.42
C THR A 96 -12.49 -1.06 -6.12
N ILE A 97 -12.44 -1.92 -5.13
CA ILE A 97 -11.58 -1.69 -3.96
C ILE A 97 -10.13 -1.71 -4.45
N HIS A 98 -9.32 -0.73 -4.05
CA HIS A 98 -7.91 -0.69 -4.41
C HIS A 98 -7.02 -0.20 -3.28
N PHE A 99 -5.73 -0.46 -3.43
CA PHE A 99 -4.70 0.03 -2.53
C PHE A 99 -3.84 1.07 -3.22
N ASN A 100 -3.52 2.13 -2.48
CA ASN A 100 -2.42 3.02 -2.80
C ASN A 100 -1.26 2.65 -1.87
N ILE A 101 -0.11 2.36 -2.45
CA ILE A 101 1.03 1.82 -1.73
C ILE A 101 2.28 2.63 -2.09
N SER A 102 3.02 3.05 -1.06
CA SER A 102 4.35 3.62 -1.25
C SER A 102 5.39 2.62 -0.79
N LEU A 103 6.40 2.40 -1.62
CA LEU A 103 7.48 1.45 -1.40
C LEU A 103 8.82 2.16 -1.30
N GLY A 104 9.67 1.68 -0.41
CA GLY A 104 11.07 2.09 -0.27
C GLY A 104 11.95 0.94 0.18
N ASN A 105 13.22 1.21 0.42
CA ASN A 105 14.21 0.20 0.81
C ASN A 105 14.27 -0.99 -0.18
N LEU A 106 14.17 -0.69 -1.48
CA LEU A 106 14.22 -1.66 -2.55
C LEU A 106 15.67 -1.88 -3.03
N PRO A 107 16.01 -3.06 -3.60
CA PRO A 107 17.34 -3.30 -4.16
C PRO A 107 17.67 -2.30 -5.26
N LYS A 108 18.77 -1.57 -5.12
CA LYS A 108 19.19 -0.48 -6.03
C LYS A 108 19.45 -0.93 -7.48
N HIS A 109 19.70 -2.23 -7.69
CA HIS A 109 19.95 -2.77 -9.03
C HIS A 109 18.66 -3.10 -9.80
N LEU A 110 17.50 -3.06 -9.16
CA LEU A 110 16.21 -3.31 -9.81
C LEU A 110 15.65 -2.01 -10.41
N THR A 111 15.24 -2.08 -11.66
CA THR A 111 14.51 -1.00 -12.31
C THR A 111 13.03 -1.00 -11.91
N THR A 112 12.30 0.09 -12.16
CA THR A 112 10.85 0.18 -11.97
C THR A 112 10.12 -0.97 -12.68
N THR A 113 10.53 -1.32 -13.91
CA THR A 113 9.95 -2.45 -14.66
C THR A 113 10.15 -3.79 -13.94
N HIS A 114 11.34 -4.03 -13.38
CA HIS A 114 11.57 -5.26 -12.61
C HIS A 114 10.68 -5.31 -11.37
N ILE A 115 10.56 -4.20 -10.65
CA ILE A 115 9.72 -4.09 -9.45
C ILE A 115 8.25 -4.31 -9.81
N GLU A 116 7.78 -3.74 -10.93
CA GLU A 116 6.43 -3.95 -11.43
C GLU A 116 6.15 -5.42 -11.75
N ILE A 117 7.03 -6.08 -12.49
CA ILE A 117 6.87 -7.51 -12.83
C ILE A 117 6.81 -8.37 -11.56
N LEU A 118 7.69 -8.14 -10.61
CA LEU A 118 7.73 -8.91 -9.35
C LEU A 118 6.48 -8.65 -8.49
N PHE A 119 6.04 -7.40 -8.39
CA PHE A 119 4.83 -7.06 -7.64
C PHE A 119 3.58 -7.60 -8.34
N ARG A 120 3.47 -7.45 -9.65
CA ARG A 120 2.37 -7.98 -10.46
C ARG A 120 2.24 -9.49 -10.32
N HIS A 121 3.35 -10.23 -10.35
CA HIS A 121 3.35 -11.67 -10.08
C HIS A 121 2.84 -11.98 -8.67
N ALA A 122 3.31 -11.26 -7.66
CA ALA A 122 2.88 -11.47 -6.27
C ALA A 122 1.39 -11.14 -6.06
N TRP A 123 0.89 -10.07 -6.69
CA TRP A 123 -0.48 -9.59 -6.54
C TRP A 123 -1.47 -10.40 -7.37
N HIS A 124 -1.23 -10.46 -8.69
CA HIS A 124 -2.17 -11.10 -9.62
C HIS A 124 -2.08 -12.63 -9.56
N VAL A 125 -0.86 -13.18 -9.64
CA VAL A 125 -0.71 -14.64 -9.74
C VAL A 125 -0.79 -15.31 -8.36
N LYS A 126 -0.06 -14.81 -7.35
CA LYS A 126 -0.02 -15.44 -6.04
C LYS A 126 -1.23 -15.10 -5.17
N ALA A 127 -1.60 -13.82 -5.09
CA ALA A 127 -2.73 -13.36 -4.28
C ALA A 127 -4.07 -13.38 -5.03
N GLN A 128 -4.09 -13.76 -6.31
CA GLN A 128 -5.28 -13.92 -7.17
C GLN A 128 -6.16 -12.66 -7.21
N GLN A 129 -5.53 -11.51 -7.33
CA GLN A 129 -6.19 -10.22 -7.46
C GLN A 129 -6.21 -9.71 -8.92
N SER A 130 -6.74 -8.51 -9.14
CA SER A 130 -6.76 -7.90 -10.47
C SER A 130 -5.36 -7.74 -11.05
N ASN A 131 -5.23 -7.82 -12.38
CA ASN A 131 -3.99 -7.49 -13.07
C ASN A 131 -3.85 -5.98 -13.32
N ASP A 132 -4.82 -5.19 -12.88
CA ASP A 132 -4.79 -3.74 -12.98
C ASP A 132 -3.93 -3.14 -11.89
N ILE A 133 -2.67 -2.87 -12.25
CA ILE A 133 -1.63 -2.33 -11.38
C ILE A 133 -0.92 -1.21 -12.12
N TYR A 134 -0.71 -0.11 -11.43
CA TYR A 134 0.07 1.02 -11.92
C TYR A 134 1.19 1.33 -10.93
N ILE A 135 2.43 1.42 -11.40
CA ILE A 135 3.60 1.72 -10.58
C ILE A 135 4.46 2.80 -11.23
N THR A 136 4.96 3.73 -10.42
CA THR A 136 5.84 4.80 -10.86
C THR A 136 7.02 4.96 -9.90
N HIS A 137 8.18 5.34 -10.45
CA HIS A 137 9.27 5.84 -9.63
C HIS A 137 9.01 7.31 -9.26
N VAL A 138 9.30 7.68 -8.02
CA VAL A 138 8.99 9.04 -7.50
C VAL A 138 9.67 10.16 -8.27
N ASN A 139 10.83 9.89 -8.89
CA ASN A 139 11.57 10.89 -9.68
C ASN A 139 11.03 11.06 -11.11
N ASP A 140 10.21 10.12 -11.60
CA ASP A 140 9.68 10.22 -12.97
C ASP A 140 8.60 11.32 -13.06
N TYR A 141 7.88 11.54 -11.94
CA TYR A 141 6.82 12.55 -11.84
C TYR A 141 6.89 13.33 -10.52
N PRO A 142 7.92 14.20 -10.33
CA PRO A 142 8.16 14.84 -9.03
C PRO A 142 7.00 15.73 -8.54
N ALA A 143 6.27 16.38 -9.47
CA ALA A 143 5.12 17.21 -9.11
C ALA A 143 3.92 16.40 -8.62
N GLU A 144 3.71 15.21 -9.15
CA GLU A 144 2.66 14.29 -8.72
C GLU A 144 3.04 13.61 -7.41
N THR A 145 4.30 13.25 -7.25
CA THR A 145 4.83 12.63 -6.04
C THR A 145 4.64 13.52 -4.82
N LYS A 146 4.88 14.83 -4.93
CA LYS A 146 4.62 15.80 -3.85
C LYS A 146 3.16 15.85 -3.40
N LYS A 147 2.23 15.48 -4.29
CA LYS A 147 0.79 15.44 -4.00
C LYS A 147 0.31 14.05 -3.60
N TRP A 148 1.16 13.03 -3.75
CA TRP A 148 0.76 11.63 -3.55
C TRP A 148 0.20 11.38 -2.14
N PHE A 149 0.92 11.77 -1.10
CA PHE A 149 0.43 11.55 0.27
C PHE A 149 -0.83 12.36 0.57
N SER A 150 -0.95 13.58 0.06
CA SER A 150 -2.20 14.35 0.19
C SER A 150 -3.36 13.66 -0.55
N TYR A 151 -3.09 13.02 -1.68
CA TYR A 151 -4.07 12.30 -2.46
C TYR A 151 -4.53 11.02 -1.74
N ILE A 152 -3.62 10.14 -1.36
CA ILE A 152 -3.95 8.85 -0.75
C ILE A 152 -4.55 8.97 0.66
N LEU A 153 -4.41 10.14 1.29
CA LEU A 153 -4.99 10.46 2.59
C LEU A 153 -6.22 11.37 2.48
N LYS A 154 -6.72 11.64 1.26
CA LYS A 154 -7.84 12.56 1.02
C LYS A 154 -9.10 12.20 1.81
N ASP A 155 -9.41 10.91 1.92
CA ASP A 155 -10.60 10.44 2.62
C ASP A 155 -10.41 10.47 4.14
N THR A 156 -9.19 10.35 4.61
CA THR A 156 -8.81 10.54 6.01
C THR A 156 -9.11 11.96 6.47
N ASN A 157 -8.87 12.95 5.60
CA ASN A 157 -9.06 14.37 5.90
C ASN A 157 -10.53 14.84 5.83
N LYS A 158 -11.42 14.09 5.16
CA LYS A 158 -12.85 14.44 5.04
C LYS A 158 -13.67 14.12 6.28
N SER A 159 -13.19 13.25 7.12
CA SER A 159 -13.89 12.80 8.31
C SER A 159 -13.40 13.57 9.53
N LYS A 160 -14.33 14.18 10.30
CA LYS A 160 -14.04 14.80 11.60
C LYS A 160 -13.83 13.78 12.71
N SER A 161 -14.03 12.51 12.43
CA SER A 161 -13.88 11.37 13.34
C SER A 161 -12.52 10.70 13.14
N LEU A 162 -12.19 9.80 14.04
CA LEU A 162 -10.93 9.06 14.04
C LEU A 162 -10.72 8.35 12.70
N ALA A 163 -9.65 8.68 12.01
CA ALA A 163 -9.39 8.26 10.64
C ALA A 163 -9.40 6.74 10.42
N TRP A 164 -9.08 5.96 11.44
CA TRP A 164 -9.09 4.50 11.36
C TRP A 164 -10.48 3.90 11.63
N GLU A 165 -11.34 4.58 12.39
CA GLU A 165 -12.71 4.10 12.70
C GLU A 165 -13.69 4.38 11.56
N THR A 166 -13.51 5.49 10.86
CA THR A 166 -14.52 5.99 9.94
C THR A 166 -14.25 5.73 8.47
N SER A 167 -13.00 5.72 8.06
CA SER A 167 -12.68 5.46 6.66
C SER A 167 -12.08 4.07 6.44
N GLY A 168 -11.49 3.47 7.49
CA GLY A 168 -10.73 2.23 7.34
C GLY A 168 -9.61 2.34 6.30
N THR A 169 -9.31 3.59 5.88
CA THR A 169 -8.42 3.87 4.75
C THR A 169 -6.97 3.56 5.06
N TRP A 170 -6.54 3.73 6.30
CA TRP A 170 -5.17 3.36 6.67
C TRP A 170 -5.05 1.87 6.94
N ASP A 171 -4.30 1.17 6.10
CA ASP A 171 -4.03 -0.25 6.31
C ASP A 171 -2.75 -0.46 7.14
N VAL A 172 -2.84 -0.10 8.42
CA VAL A 172 -1.73 -0.16 9.37
C VAL A 172 -1.05 -1.55 9.44
N LEU A 173 -1.83 -2.62 9.24
CA LEU A 173 -1.32 -3.99 9.31
C LEU A 173 -0.42 -4.36 8.13
N ASN A 174 -0.53 -3.64 7.02
CA ASN A 174 0.30 -3.83 5.83
C ASN A 174 1.36 -2.73 5.67
N CYS A 175 1.42 -1.77 6.60
CA CYS A 175 2.54 -0.85 6.70
C CYS A 175 3.75 -1.55 7.35
N TRP A 176 4.94 -1.25 6.84
CA TRP A 176 6.21 -1.70 7.41
C TRP A 176 7.26 -0.61 7.27
N ILE A 177 7.91 -0.30 8.37
CA ILE A 177 8.98 0.69 8.41
C ILE A 177 10.20 0.06 9.06
N PRO A 178 11.32 -0.07 8.33
CA PRO A 178 12.59 -0.51 8.89
C PRO A 178 13.09 0.45 9.98
N HIS A 179 13.66 -0.06 11.07
CA HIS A 179 14.21 0.77 12.14
C HIS A 179 15.31 1.73 11.65
N ASN A 180 16.13 1.29 10.70
CA ASN A 180 17.16 2.13 10.10
C ASN A 180 16.61 3.30 9.26
N ALA A 181 15.33 3.28 8.90
CA ALA A 181 14.67 4.42 8.25
C ALA A 181 14.30 5.52 9.26
N ILE A 182 14.31 5.22 10.56
CA ILE A 182 13.92 6.13 11.64
C ILE A 182 15.13 6.94 12.13
N ASN A 183 16.35 6.41 12.03
CA ASN A 183 17.55 6.93 12.68
C ASN A 183 18.52 7.67 11.75
N THR A 184 18.09 8.22 10.64
CA THR A 184 18.96 8.99 9.72
C THR A 184 18.57 10.46 9.75
N ASP A 185 18.81 11.10 10.90
CA ASP A 185 19.01 12.55 11.01
C ASP A 185 20.51 12.86 11.05
#